data_826e4319b3e4103d4f4119e2c39650e0
#
_entry.id   826e4319b3e4103d4f4119e2c39650e0
#
_cell.length_a   1.000
_cell.length_b   1.000
_cell.length_c   1.000
_cell.angle_alpha   90.00
_cell.angle_beta   90.00
_cell.angle_gamma   90.00
#
_symmetry.space_group_name_H-M   'P 1'
#
loop_
_entity.id
_entity.type
_entity.pdbx_description
1 polymer ?
#
loop_
_entity_poly.entity_id
_entity_poly.type
_entity_poly.pdbx_seq_one_letter_code
_entity_poly.pdbx_strand_id
1 'polypeptide(L)'
;MDNAGKYRELREMHKEFIYHGYDIADDGIFFHFSIDDYHFYPSWKTESGLLKNVTSFLEYIIFNLGMAELVSYWKCACPPVVKVKCGSLDEKQCLWWKKLYFNGLGEFFYRNNIDADFDSFMQIVPDDNGKRKYSCEREVGGYLVAVGGGKDSVVSLELLRKYHDETLCYIINPRGATVECAKVAGFDESKIVGPRRTIDRALLERNADGYLNGHTPFSAVVAFSAYLFAYLYGKKYIVLSNESSANETYVSGRQVNHQYSKSTEFERDFRSYVTDYLDDGIQYFSLLRPWSEWQIAKKFVTYPQYFPVFQSCNLGSKTDTWCADCAKCLYVYILLSAFLDDETLVKIFGKNMLDCKKYEDMFDGLVLDGKDKPFECVGTKSEVRLSLYMAIKRRGEKLPYLLSRYAKTDPPVPQSMDNYFDNDNFVPQHLIGLLK
;
A
#
# COMPACT_ATOMS: atom_id res chain seq x y z
N MET A 1 -6.62 10.31 29.53
CA MET A 1 -7.80 10.31 28.62
C MET A 1 -7.59 9.23 27.60
N ASP A 2 -8.62 8.45 27.26
CA ASP A 2 -8.53 7.48 26.17
C ASP A 2 -8.56 8.19 24.79
N ASN A 3 -8.18 7.48 23.72
CA ASN A 3 -8.11 8.11 22.41
C ASN A 3 -9.49 8.51 21.85
N ALA A 4 -10.57 7.84 22.25
CA ALA A 4 -11.94 8.25 21.88
C ALA A 4 -12.35 9.57 22.54
N GLY A 5 -11.97 9.78 23.80
CA GLY A 5 -12.15 11.05 24.49
C GLY A 5 -11.33 12.16 23.85
N LYS A 6 -10.07 11.87 23.54
CA LYS A 6 -9.16 12.78 22.83
C LYS A 6 -9.68 13.18 21.44
N TYR A 7 -10.24 12.23 20.69
CA TYR A 7 -10.86 12.51 19.37
C TYR A 7 -11.97 13.56 19.51
N ARG A 8 -12.83 13.43 20.50
CA ARG A 8 -13.91 14.42 20.74
C ARG A 8 -13.35 15.79 21.13
N GLU A 9 -12.42 15.82 22.08
CA GLU A 9 -11.78 17.05 22.55
C GLU A 9 -11.06 17.79 21.40
N LEU A 10 -10.24 17.10 20.62
CA LEU A 10 -9.51 17.70 19.49
C LEU A 10 -10.46 18.24 18.41
N ARG A 11 -11.57 17.55 18.13
CA ARG A 11 -12.60 18.05 17.19
C ARG A 11 -13.38 19.25 17.73
N GLU A 12 -13.49 19.39 19.06
CA GLU A 12 -14.07 20.59 19.67
C GLU A 12 -13.11 21.77 19.65
N MET A 13 -11.84 21.50 19.84
CA MET A 13 -10.76 22.50 19.84
C MET A 13 -10.46 22.97 18.41
N HIS A 14 -10.30 22.06 17.47
CA HIS A 14 -9.90 22.32 16.09
C HIS A 14 -11.08 22.12 15.13
N LYS A 15 -11.62 23.20 14.57
CA LYS A 15 -12.84 23.14 13.74
C LYS A 15 -12.56 22.91 12.27
N GLU A 16 -11.40 23.33 11.79
CA GLU A 16 -11.08 23.33 10.37
C GLU A 16 -9.68 22.79 10.10
N PHE A 17 -9.58 22.01 9.05
CA PHE A 17 -8.34 21.68 8.35
C PHE A 17 -8.35 22.43 7.03
N ILE A 18 -7.26 23.05 6.65
CA ILE A 18 -7.19 23.84 5.43
C ILE A 18 -6.10 23.29 4.50
N TYR A 19 -6.47 22.98 3.27
CA TYR A 19 -5.55 22.80 2.17
C TYR A 19 -5.39 24.13 1.44
N HIS A 20 -4.30 24.87 1.75
CA HIS A 20 -4.07 26.20 1.21
C HIS A 20 -3.62 26.19 -0.24
N GLY A 21 -2.74 25.25 -0.60
CA GLY A 21 -2.15 25.19 -1.93
C GLY A 21 -0.88 24.37 -1.98
N TYR A 22 -0.14 24.58 -3.05
CA TYR A 22 1.16 23.97 -3.29
C TYR A 22 2.04 24.90 -4.12
N ASP A 23 3.35 24.80 -3.91
CA ASP A 23 4.37 25.45 -4.71
C ASP A 23 5.09 24.39 -5.55
N ILE A 24 5.36 24.72 -6.82
CA ILE A 24 6.10 23.89 -7.75
C ILE A 24 7.45 24.54 -7.99
N ALA A 25 8.53 23.88 -7.56
CA ALA A 25 9.90 24.27 -7.81
C ALA A 25 10.55 23.35 -8.86
N ASP A 26 11.74 23.71 -9.33
CA ASP A 26 12.49 22.94 -10.33
C ASP A 26 12.81 21.50 -9.84
N ASP A 27 12.95 21.31 -8.52
CA ASP A 27 13.35 20.06 -7.87
C ASP A 27 12.23 19.41 -7.02
N GLY A 28 10.98 19.93 -7.04
CA GLY A 28 9.93 19.34 -6.25
C GLY A 28 8.65 20.11 -6.08
N ILE A 29 7.73 19.51 -5.34
CA ILE A 29 6.41 20.02 -5.03
C ILE A 29 6.31 20.14 -3.51
N PHE A 30 5.79 21.27 -3.02
CA PHE A 30 5.64 21.57 -1.61
C PHE A 30 4.18 21.90 -1.32
N PHE A 31 3.51 21.06 -0.56
CA PHE A 31 2.12 21.27 -0.17
C PHE A 31 2.05 22.14 1.09
N HIS A 32 0.95 22.89 1.23
CA HIS A 32 0.69 23.69 2.42
C HIS A 32 -0.68 23.32 3.00
N PHE A 33 -0.65 22.78 4.22
CA PHE A 33 -1.84 22.47 5.02
C PHE A 33 -1.78 23.22 6.36
N SER A 34 -2.94 23.43 7.01
CA SER A 34 -2.97 23.90 8.39
C SER A 34 -4.16 23.35 9.19
N ILE A 35 -3.98 23.35 10.50
CA ILE A 35 -5.02 23.22 11.52
C ILE A 35 -4.80 24.40 12.47
N ASP A 36 -5.71 25.38 12.46
CA ASP A 36 -5.55 26.66 13.16
C ASP A 36 -4.17 27.29 12.83
N ASP A 37 -3.32 27.54 13.84
CA ASP A 37 -1.97 28.11 13.68
C ASP A 37 -0.89 27.05 13.40
N TYR A 38 -1.24 25.77 13.34
CA TYR A 38 -0.31 24.70 12.99
C TYR A 38 -0.22 24.50 11.48
N HIS A 39 0.90 24.88 10.90
CA HIS A 39 1.16 24.73 9.48
C HIS A 39 2.03 23.50 9.19
N PHE A 40 1.75 22.83 8.05
CA PHE A 40 2.44 21.64 7.59
C PHE A 40 2.87 21.80 6.13
N TYR A 41 4.12 21.47 5.84
CA TYR A 41 4.72 21.61 4.51
C TYR A 41 5.37 20.31 4.03
N PRO A 42 4.58 19.25 3.77
CA PRO A 42 5.13 18.04 3.15
C PRO A 42 5.65 18.33 1.74
N SER A 43 6.65 17.56 1.33
CA SER A 43 7.23 17.76 0.00
C SER A 43 7.48 16.46 -0.74
N TRP A 44 7.46 16.58 -2.07
CA TRP A 44 7.87 15.55 -3.01
C TRP A 44 9.01 16.10 -3.85
N LYS A 45 10.23 15.68 -3.58
CA LYS A 45 11.39 16.07 -4.35
C LYS A 45 11.64 15.08 -5.48
N THR A 46 12.06 15.59 -6.62
CA THR A 46 12.34 14.83 -7.84
C THR A 46 13.62 15.35 -8.50
N GLU A 47 13.96 14.80 -9.65
CA GLU A 47 15.08 15.30 -10.46
C GLU A 47 14.83 16.73 -10.91
N SER A 48 15.90 17.56 -10.86
CA SER A 48 15.85 18.93 -11.35
C SER A 48 15.47 18.98 -12.83
N GLY A 49 14.55 19.85 -13.16
CA GLY A 49 14.09 20.05 -14.53
C GLY A 49 12.90 19.21 -14.97
N LEU A 50 12.48 18.23 -14.17
CA LEU A 50 11.32 17.41 -14.53
C LEU A 50 10.00 18.20 -14.48
N LEU A 51 9.93 19.24 -13.64
CA LEU A 51 8.76 20.09 -13.43
C LEU A 51 8.83 21.44 -14.15
N LYS A 52 9.70 21.61 -15.16
CA LYS A 52 9.88 22.90 -15.85
C LYS A 52 8.67 23.35 -16.67
N ASN A 53 7.95 22.40 -17.26
CA ASN A 53 6.81 22.68 -18.13
C ASN A 53 5.51 22.43 -17.40
N VAL A 54 5.13 23.36 -16.53
CA VAL A 54 3.88 23.27 -15.76
C VAL A 54 2.71 23.63 -16.67
N THR A 55 1.80 22.67 -16.85
CA THR A 55 0.53 22.85 -17.57
C THR A 55 -0.62 22.82 -16.55
N SER A 56 -1.77 23.38 -16.91
CA SER A 56 -2.97 23.29 -16.04
C SER A 56 -3.38 21.85 -15.73
N PHE A 57 -3.08 20.93 -16.63
CA PHE A 57 -3.33 19.51 -16.39
C PHE A 57 -2.35 18.94 -15.33
N LEU A 58 -1.06 19.27 -15.43
CA LEU A 58 -0.07 18.88 -14.42
C LEU A 58 -0.40 19.48 -13.05
N GLU A 59 -0.79 20.76 -12.99
CA GLU A 59 -1.25 21.39 -11.74
C GLU A 59 -2.43 20.64 -11.13
N TYR A 60 -3.38 20.20 -11.96
CA TYR A 60 -4.52 19.45 -11.48
C TYR A 60 -4.14 18.05 -10.96
N ILE A 61 -3.17 17.37 -11.59
CA ILE A 61 -2.61 16.11 -11.06
C ILE A 61 -1.95 16.34 -9.69
N ILE A 62 -1.16 17.42 -9.57
CA ILE A 62 -0.49 17.81 -8.32
C ILE A 62 -1.52 18.13 -7.23
N PHE A 63 -2.57 18.88 -7.57
CA PHE A 63 -3.68 19.15 -6.65
C PHE A 63 -4.27 17.85 -6.08
N ASN A 64 -4.53 16.85 -6.94
CA ASN A 64 -5.06 15.57 -6.50
C ASN A 64 -4.05 14.77 -5.64
N LEU A 65 -2.75 14.89 -5.89
CA LEU A 65 -1.73 14.31 -4.99
C LEU A 65 -1.79 14.98 -3.60
N GLY A 66 -2.00 16.30 -3.54
CA GLY A 66 -2.19 17.01 -2.28
C GLY A 66 -3.46 16.55 -1.53
N MET A 67 -4.54 16.28 -2.24
CA MET A 67 -5.73 15.66 -1.65
C MET A 67 -5.41 14.28 -1.05
N ALA A 68 -4.60 13.46 -1.72
CA ALA A 68 -4.17 12.17 -1.15
C ALA A 68 -3.25 12.31 0.08
N GLU A 69 -2.42 13.36 0.13
CA GLU A 69 -1.52 13.64 1.26
C GLU A 69 -2.24 14.18 2.50
N LEU A 70 -3.27 15.01 2.32
CA LEU A 70 -3.89 15.76 3.42
C LEU A 70 -4.37 14.89 4.57
N VAL A 71 -4.85 13.67 4.30
CA VAL A 71 -5.39 12.78 5.34
C VAL A 71 -4.32 12.33 6.35
N SER A 72 -3.05 12.31 5.93
CA SER A 72 -1.92 12.03 6.82
C SER A 72 -1.76 13.10 7.90
N TYR A 73 -2.15 14.34 7.61
CA TYR A 73 -2.09 15.49 8.52
C TYR A 73 -3.41 15.69 9.25
N TRP A 74 -4.54 15.60 8.53
CA TRP A 74 -5.87 15.74 9.12
C TRP A 74 -6.11 14.84 10.33
N LYS A 75 -5.67 13.59 10.27
CA LYS A 75 -5.90 12.57 11.32
C LYS A 75 -5.32 12.93 12.69
N CYS A 76 -4.35 13.86 12.78
CA CYS A 76 -3.74 14.19 14.07
C CYS A 76 -4.72 14.87 15.02
N ALA A 77 -5.69 15.65 14.50
CA ALA A 77 -6.73 16.30 15.29
C ALA A 77 -8.16 16.00 14.78
N CYS A 78 -8.32 15.45 13.60
CA CYS A 78 -9.59 15.09 12.98
C CYS A 78 -10.63 16.22 12.92
N PRO A 79 -10.30 17.47 12.48
CA PRO A 79 -11.26 18.56 12.39
C PRO A 79 -12.51 18.17 11.59
N PRO A 80 -13.72 18.63 11.97
CA PRO A 80 -14.96 18.26 11.27
C PRO A 80 -15.06 18.80 9.85
N VAL A 81 -14.39 19.92 9.54
CA VAL A 81 -14.43 20.56 8.23
C VAL A 81 -13.05 20.56 7.59
N VAL A 82 -12.99 20.16 6.32
CA VAL A 82 -11.80 20.27 5.46
C VAL A 82 -12.08 21.32 4.39
N LYS A 83 -11.45 22.47 4.49
CA LYS A 83 -11.52 23.54 3.48
C LYS A 83 -10.44 23.32 2.42
N VAL A 84 -10.82 23.33 1.14
CA VAL A 84 -9.92 23.21 0.00
C VAL A 84 -9.89 24.54 -0.75
N LYS A 85 -8.78 25.30 -0.61
CA LYS A 85 -8.64 26.65 -1.16
C LYS A 85 -7.95 26.71 -2.53
N CYS A 86 -7.34 25.63 -2.96
CA CYS A 86 -6.43 25.66 -4.12
C CYS A 86 -6.92 24.82 -5.31
N GLY A 87 -8.16 24.42 -5.34
CA GLY A 87 -8.69 23.61 -6.44
C GLY A 87 -10.20 23.57 -6.46
N SER A 88 -10.73 22.97 -7.51
CA SER A 88 -12.16 22.81 -7.71
C SER A 88 -12.54 21.35 -7.51
N LEU A 89 -13.58 21.08 -6.74
CA LEU A 89 -14.15 19.76 -6.53
C LEU A 89 -15.66 19.81 -6.68
N ASP A 90 -16.24 18.98 -7.52
CA ASP A 90 -17.69 18.78 -7.55
C ASP A 90 -18.17 17.88 -6.40
N GLU A 91 -19.47 17.74 -6.22
CA GLU A 91 -20.06 16.93 -5.14
C GLU A 91 -19.64 15.45 -5.22
N LYS A 92 -19.49 14.91 -6.44
CA LYS A 92 -19.06 13.51 -6.63
C LYS A 92 -17.61 13.32 -6.21
N GLN A 93 -16.74 14.29 -6.51
CA GLN A 93 -15.36 14.28 -6.06
C GLN A 93 -15.26 14.39 -4.53
N CYS A 94 -16.02 15.30 -3.92
CA CYS A 94 -16.06 15.42 -2.45
C CYS A 94 -16.49 14.10 -1.79
N LEU A 95 -17.51 13.43 -2.34
CA LEU A 95 -17.98 12.14 -1.85
C LEU A 95 -16.95 11.03 -2.07
N TRP A 96 -16.28 11.02 -3.22
CA TRP A 96 -15.22 10.06 -3.54
C TRP A 96 -14.03 10.19 -2.56
N TRP A 97 -13.55 11.41 -2.31
CA TRP A 97 -12.48 11.66 -1.34
C TRP A 97 -12.90 11.30 0.08
N LYS A 98 -14.13 11.64 0.46
CA LYS A 98 -14.69 11.27 1.76
C LYS A 98 -14.74 9.75 1.95
N LYS A 99 -15.16 9.00 0.92
CA LYS A 99 -15.17 7.52 0.91
C LYS A 99 -13.75 6.96 1.09
N LEU A 100 -12.79 7.49 0.33
CA LEU A 100 -11.38 7.08 0.45
C LEU A 100 -10.85 7.28 1.87
N TYR A 101 -11.09 8.44 2.45
CA TYR A 101 -10.59 8.75 3.79
C TYR A 101 -11.25 7.90 4.85
N PHE A 102 -12.56 7.74 4.81
CA PHE A 102 -13.30 6.95 5.78
C PHE A 102 -12.84 5.48 5.80
N ASN A 103 -12.86 4.84 4.65
CA ASN A 103 -12.46 3.43 4.53
C ASN A 103 -10.96 3.24 4.77
N GLY A 104 -10.14 4.18 4.28
CA GLY A 104 -8.69 4.15 4.45
C GLY A 104 -8.22 4.39 5.89
N LEU A 105 -9.04 5.01 6.72
CA LEU A 105 -8.78 5.23 8.14
C LEU A 105 -9.42 4.17 9.05
N GLY A 106 -10.00 3.10 8.51
CA GLY A 106 -10.68 2.07 9.30
C GLY A 106 -9.83 1.50 10.44
N GLU A 107 -8.55 1.16 10.20
CA GLU A 107 -7.63 0.74 11.26
C GLU A 107 -7.35 1.86 12.27
N PHE A 108 -7.16 3.10 11.80
CA PHE A 108 -6.95 4.25 12.68
C PHE A 108 -8.13 4.42 13.64
N PHE A 109 -9.36 4.38 13.16
CA PHE A 109 -10.55 4.47 14.00
C PHE A 109 -10.63 3.29 14.98
N TYR A 110 -10.42 2.07 14.51
CA TYR A 110 -10.48 0.88 15.35
C TYR A 110 -9.45 0.91 16.49
N ARG A 111 -8.17 1.18 16.17
CA ARG A 111 -7.08 1.19 17.16
C ARG A 111 -7.20 2.33 18.19
N ASN A 112 -7.83 3.42 17.80
CA ASN A 112 -8.07 4.56 18.68
C ASN A 112 -9.45 4.50 19.39
N ASN A 113 -10.21 3.40 19.25
CA ASN A 113 -11.55 3.23 19.77
C ASN A 113 -12.50 4.37 19.36
N ILE A 114 -12.34 4.90 18.15
CA ILE A 114 -13.17 5.95 17.59
C ILE A 114 -14.34 5.29 16.86
N ASP A 115 -15.55 5.59 17.29
CA ASP A 115 -16.78 5.21 16.60
C ASP A 115 -17.13 6.34 15.62
N ALA A 116 -16.54 6.27 14.42
CA ALA A 116 -16.74 7.26 13.36
C ALA A 116 -17.93 6.87 12.50
N ASP A 117 -18.82 7.82 12.27
CA ASP A 117 -19.92 7.70 11.33
C ASP A 117 -19.57 8.39 10.01
N PHE A 118 -19.89 7.74 8.88
CA PHE A 118 -19.53 8.23 7.55
C PHE A 118 -20.09 9.62 7.24
N ASP A 119 -21.30 9.91 7.66
CA ASP A 119 -21.96 11.18 7.31
C ASP A 119 -21.37 12.35 8.09
N SER A 120 -20.95 12.14 9.33
CA SER A 120 -20.53 13.17 10.27
C SER A 120 -19.02 13.28 10.49
N PHE A 121 -18.19 12.29 10.04
CA PHE A 121 -16.77 12.32 10.38
C PHE A 121 -16.01 13.48 9.72
N MET A 122 -16.39 13.87 8.50
CA MET A 122 -15.74 14.92 7.73
C MET A 122 -16.71 15.58 6.72
N GLN A 123 -16.63 16.89 6.62
CA GLN A 123 -17.23 17.66 5.54
C GLN A 123 -16.11 18.29 4.71
N ILE A 124 -16.06 18.02 3.41
CA ILE A 124 -15.12 18.67 2.47
C ILE A 124 -15.83 19.86 1.84
N VAL A 125 -15.21 21.04 1.96
CA VAL A 125 -15.74 22.32 1.48
C VAL A 125 -14.71 22.96 0.55
N PRO A 126 -14.85 22.81 -0.78
CA PRO A 126 -14.00 23.49 -1.74
C PRO A 126 -14.43 24.95 -1.91
N ASP A 127 -13.48 25.83 -2.21
CA ASP A 127 -13.77 27.25 -2.54
C ASP A 127 -14.45 27.38 -3.91
N ASP A 128 -14.19 26.42 -4.82
CA ASP A 128 -14.82 26.34 -6.15
C ASP A 128 -15.47 24.95 -6.33
N ASN A 129 -16.79 24.93 -6.50
CA ASN A 129 -17.61 23.74 -6.72
C ASN A 129 -17.75 23.37 -8.22
N GLY A 130 -17.00 24.02 -9.11
CA GLY A 130 -17.06 23.76 -10.54
C GLY A 130 -16.52 22.38 -10.90
N LYS A 131 -17.23 21.67 -11.79
CA LYS A 131 -16.69 20.46 -12.38
C LYS A 131 -15.59 20.80 -13.38
N ARG A 132 -14.38 20.32 -13.13
CA ARG A 132 -13.28 20.39 -14.09
C ARG A 132 -12.94 18.97 -14.55
N LYS A 133 -13.10 18.73 -15.83
CA LYS A 133 -12.52 17.56 -16.49
C LYS A 133 -11.34 18.04 -17.32
N TYR A 134 -10.21 17.46 -17.07
CA TYR A 134 -9.04 17.66 -17.92
C TYR A 134 -8.87 16.41 -18.79
N SER A 135 -8.63 16.62 -20.08
CA SER A 135 -8.19 15.57 -21.00
C SER A 135 -6.93 16.06 -21.68
N CYS A 136 -5.98 15.17 -21.88
CA CYS A 136 -4.74 15.46 -22.56
C CYS A 136 -4.45 14.31 -23.54
N GLU A 137 -4.63 14.60 -24.83
CA GLU A 137 -4.20 13.64 -25.86
C GLU A 137 -2.68 13.71 -25.98
N ARG A 138 -2.03 12.61 -25.66
CA ARG A 138 -0.59 12.45 -25.76
C ARG A 138 -0.22 11.00 -26.07
N GLU A 139 0.89 10.83 -26.74
CA GLU A 139 1.46 9.49 -26.89
C GLU A 139 2.02 9.03 -25.54
N VAL A 140 1.50 7.93 -25.05
CA VAL A 140 1.97 7.26 -23.83
C VAL A 140 2.26 5.79 -24.13
N GLY A 141 3.33 5.25 -23.55
CA GLY A 141 3.74 3.87 -23.77
C GLY A 141 4.50 3.27 -22.60
N GLY A 142 4.64 1.95 -22.58
CA GLY A 142 5.42 1.24 -21.57
C GLY A 142 4.81 1.29 -20.17
N TYR A 143 5.61 0.90 -19.20
CA TYR A 143 5.17 0.54 -17.85
C TYR A 143 5.90 1.36 -16.78
N LEU A 144 5.20 1.76 -15.74
CA LEU A 144 5.72 2.27 -14.48
C LEU A 144 5.35 1.27 -13.39
N VAL A 145 6.31 0.47 -12.94
CA VAL A 145 6.09 -0.62 -11.98
C VAL A 145 6.45 -0.16 -10.57
N ALA A 146 5.49 -0.17 -9.66
CA ALA A 146 5.73 0.17 -8.26
C ALA A 146 6.54 -0.94 -7.57
N VAL A 147 7.72 -0.60 -7.03
CA VAL A 147 8.65 -1.56 -6.41
C VAL A 147 8.76 -1.29 -4.92
N GLY A 148 8.14 -2.16 -4.12
CA GLY A 148 8.22 -2.11 -2.65
C GLY A 148 9.34 -2.96 -2.06
N GLY A 149 10.13 -3.68 -2.87
CA GLY A 149 11.23 -4.55 -2.42
C GLY A 149 10.79 -5.90 -1.83
N GLY A 150 9.50 -6.20 -1.77
CA GLY A 150 8.96 -7.49 -1.34
C GLY A 150 8.79 -8.49 -2.49
N LYS A 151 8.45 -9.74 -2.16
CA LYS A 151 8.22 -10.84 -3.10
C LYS A 151 7.25 -10.47 -4.24
N ASP A 152 6.21 -9.68 -3.94
CA ASP A 152 5.15 -9.35 -4.90
C ASP A 152 5.69 -8.46 -6.02
N SER A 153 6.42 -7.39 -5.68
CA SER A 153 7.05 -6.52 -6.67
C SER A 153 8.12 -7.25 -7.48
N VAL A 154 8.86 -8.20 -6.86
CA VAL A 154 9.80 -9.06 -7.58
C VAL A 154 9.08 -9.91 -8.63
N VAL A 155 7.98 -10.56 -8.25
CA VAL A 155 7.19 -11.38 -9.19
C VAL A 155 6.65 -10.54 -10.34
N SER A 156 6.16 -9.31 -10.06
CA SER A 156 5.68 -8.40 -11.11
C SER A 156 6.81 -8.00 -12.09
N LEU A 157 8.00 -7.67 -11.57
CA LEU A 157 9.16 -7.35 -12.42
C LEU A 157 9.56 -8.52 -13.31
N GLU A 158 9.60 -9.74 -12.76
CA GLU A 158 9.97 -10.93 -13.50
C GLU A 158 8.91 -11.34 -14.55
N LEU A 159 7.62 -11.17 -14.24
CA LEU A 159 6.55 -11.40 -15.22
C LEU A 159 6.63 -10.39 -16.38
N LEU A 160 7.03 -9.15 -16.09
CA LEU A 160 7.19 -8.10 -17.11
C LEU A 160 8.56 -8.07 -17.77
N ARG A 161 9.43 -9.05 -17.51
CA ARG A 161 10.83 -9.08 -18.03
C ARG A 161 10.92 -8.87 -19.54
N LYS A 162 9.97 -9.37 -20.33
CA LYS A 162 9.95 -9.16 -21.80
C LYS A 162 9.69 -7.70 -22.21
N TYR A 163 9.20 -6.86 -21.29
CA TYR A 163 8.96 -5.43 -21.48
C TYR A 163 9.99 -4.56 -20.75
N HIS A 164 11.14 -5.13 -20.38
CA HIS A 164 12.17 -4.47 -19.58
C HIS A 164 12.58 -3.10 -20.14
N ASP A 165 12.79 -2.99 -21.45
CA ASP A 165 13.26 -1.76 -22.08
C ASP A 165 12.25 -0.62 -22.02
N GLU A 166 10.94 -0.96 -21.99
CA GLU A 166 9.83 -0.02 -21.89
C GLU A 166 9.42 0.27 -20.42
N THR A 167 10.03 -0.43 -19.47
CA THR A 167 9.66 -0.37 -18.04
C THR A 167 10.56 0.59 -17.28
N LEU A 168 9.92 1.36 -16.37
CA LEU A 168 10.60 2.10 -15.31
C LEU A 168 10.12 1.57 -13.94
N CYS A 169 11.04 1.50 -12.99
CA CYS A 169 10.73 1.15 -11.60
C CYS A 169 10.36 2.41 -10.81
N TYR A 170 9.16 2.45 -10.24
CA TYR A 170 8.70 3.53 -9.38
C TYR A 170 8.95 3.19 -7.91
N ILE A 171 9.77 4.00 -7.24
CA ILE A 171 10.22 3.74 -5.86
C ILE A 171 10.15 5.03 -5.04
N ILE A 172 9.18 5.15 -4.14
CA ILE A 172 9.12 6.28 -3.21
C ILE A 172 10.22 6.13 -2.15
N ASN A 173 11.05 7.15 -1.97
CA ASN A 173 12.18 7.13 -1.04
C ASN A 173 13.12 5.93 -1.29
N PRO A 174 13.77 5.85 -2.47
CA PRO A 174 14.61 4.71 -2.85
C PRO A 174 15.65 4.38 -1.80
N ARG A 175 15.70 3.11 -1.38
CA ARG A 175 16.67 2.58 -0.42
C ARG A 175 16.63 1.05 -0.36
N GLY A 176 17.71 0.44 0.11
CA GLY A 176 17.81 -0.98 0.48
C GLY A 176 17.07 -1.92 -0.46
N ALA A 177 16.26 -2.79 0.07
CA ALA A 177 15.54 -3.82 -0.66
C ALA A 177 14.77 -3.32 -1.90
N THR A 178 14.25 -2.08 -1.88
CA THR A 178 13.51 -1.54 -3.03
C THR A 178 14.41 -1.34 -4.25
N VAL A 179 15.60 -0.79 -4.03
CA VAL A 179 16.61 -0.54 -5.08
C VAL A 179 17.32 -1.84 -5.47
N GLU A 180 17.71 -2.65 -4.48
CA GLU A 180 18.44 -3.90 -4.75
C GLU A 180 17.58 -4.91 -5.52
N CYS A 181 16.28 -5.02 -5.25
CA CYS A 181 15.38 -5.84 -6.07
C CYS A 181 15.29 -5.33 -7.51
N ALA A 182 15.22 -4.02 -7.74
CA ALA A 182 15.23 -3.45 -9.08
C ALA A 182 16.55 -3.76 -9.82
N LYS A 183 17.71 -3.63 -9.14
CA LYS A 183 19.03 -3.97 -9.70
C LYS A 183 19.14 -5.47 -10.07
N VAL A 184 18.68 -6.38 -9.19
CA VAL A 184 18.68 -7.82 -9.48
C VAL A 184 17.78 -8.14 -10.68
N ALA A 185 16.67 -7.38 -10.87
CA ALA A 185 15.81 -7.47 -12.04
C ALA A 185 16.47 -6.92 -13.33
N GLY A 186 17.63 -6.27 -13.22
CA GLY A 186 18.38 -5.71 -14.35
C GLY A 186 18.15 -4.22 -14.60
N PHE A 187 17.47 -3.51 -13.70
CA PHE A 187 17.23 -2.07 -13.81
C PHE A 187 18.36 -1.30 -13.13
N ASP A 188 19.06 -0.47 -13.89
CA ASP A 188 20.03 0.48 -13.37
C ASP A 188 19.35 1.77 -12.85
N GLU A 189 20.15 2.71 -12.33
CA GLU A 189 19.66 3.96 -11.76
C GLU A 189 18.86 4.82 -12.74
N SER A 190 19.17 4.75 -14.04
CA SER A 190 18.46 5.50 -15.10
C SER A 190 17.04 5.01 -15.35
N LYS A 191 16.73 3.78 -14.91
CA LYS A 191 15.42 3.16 -14.99
C LYS A 191 14.62 3.25 -13.68
N ILE A 192 15.15 3.94 -12.66
CA ILE A 192 14.50 4.12 -11.38
C ILE A 192 13.93 5.54 -11.27
N VAL A 193 12.62 5.65 -11.23
CA VAL A 193 11.88 6.88 -10.90
C VAL A 193 11.75 6.93 -9.39
N GLY A 194 12.57 7.74 -8.74
CA GLY A 194 12.80 7.69 -7.29
C GLY A 194 12.46 8.98 -6.55
N PRO A 195 11.20 9.44 -6.51
CA PRO A 195 10.87 10.66 -5.77
C PRO A 195 11.12 10.50 -4.27
N ARG A 196 11.49 11.61 -3.62
CA ARG A 196 11.67 11.68 -2.17
C ARG A 196 10.51 12.42 -1.53
N ARG A 197 9.62 11.65 -0.89
CA ARG A 197 8.53 12.17 -0.08
C ARG A 197 9.02 12.44 1.34
N THR A 198 8.73 13.63 1.86
CA THR A 198 8.99 13.97 3.26
C THR A 198 7.68 14.22 4.00
N ILE A 199 7.65 13.77 5.27
CA ILE A 199 6.60 14.15 6.23
C ILE A 199 7.12 15.35 7.00
N ASP A 200 6.28 16.38 7.14
CA ASP A 200 6.66 17.58 7.89
C ASP A 200 6.91 17.26 9.36
N ARG A 201 7.96 17.87 9.90
CA ARG A 201 8.37 17.69 11.29
C ARG A 201 7.29 18.16 12.28
N ALA A 202 6.53 19.21 11.94
CA ALA A 202 5.44 19.70 12.77
C ALA A 202 4.38 18.63 13.08
N LEU A 203 4.10 17.68 12.13
CA LEU A 203 3.23 16.54 12.40
C LEU A 203 3.83 15.60 13.48
N LEU A 204 5.15 15.35 13.40
CA LEU A 204 5.82 14.47 14.36
C LEU A 204 5.84 15.10 15.76
N GLU A 205 5.99 16.42 15.84
CA GLU A 205 5.89 17.18 17.08
C GLU A 205 4.49 17.09 17.68
N ARG A 206 3.42 17.28 16.87
CA ARG A 206 2.02 17.07 17.34
C ARG A 206 1.80 15.65 17.87
N ASN A 207 2.33 14.64 17.17
CA ASN A 207 2.24 13.26 17.68
C ASN A 207 2.97 13.10 19.04
N ALA A 208 4.10 13.75 19.23
CA ALA A 208 4.84 13.75 20.51
C ALA A 208 4.08 14.49 21.63
N ASP A 209 3.35 15.56 21.28
CA ASP A 209 2.45 16.30 22.19
C ASP A 209 1.17 15.53 22.50
N GLY A 210 1.03 14.31 21.96
CA GLY A 210 -0.05 13.40 22.26
C GLY A 210 -1.29 13.57 21.37
N TYR A 211 -1.21 14.25 20.25
CA TYR A 211 -2.24 14.22 19.20
C TYR A 211 -2.43 12.81 18.66
N LEU A 212 -3.55 12.58 17.97
CA LEU A 212 -3.87 11.25 17.44
C LEU A 212 -2.86 10.80 16.36
N ASN A 213 -2.52 9.53 16.38
CA ASN A 213 -1.64 8.90 15.39
C ASN A 213 -2.16 7.52 14.99
N GLY A 214 -1.75 7.02 13.84
CA GLY A 214 -2.13 5.69 13.35
C GLY A 214 -2.02 5.54 11.84
N HIS A 215 -2.58 4.46 11.34
CA HIS A 215 -2.58 4.10 9.93
C HIS A 215 -3.20 5.18 9.02
N THR A 216 -2.67 5.28 7.80
CA THR A 216 -3.23 6.06 6.69
C THR A 216 -3.27 5.22 5.43
N PRO A 217 -4.18 5.50 4.47
CA PRO A 217 -4.26 4.77 3.21
C PRO A 217 -3.08 5.09 2.28
N PHE A 218 -1.87 4.66 2.65
CA PHE A 218 -0.63 4.99 1.93
C PHE A 218 -0.64 4.52 0.47
N SER A 219 -1.30 3.39 0.16
CA SER A 219 -1.40 2.93 -1.23
C SER A 219 -2.21 3.87 -2.13
N ALA A 220 -3.11 4.70 -1.57
CA ALA A 220 -3.76 5.78 -2.32
C ALA A 220 -2.76 6.90 -2.65
N VAL A 221 -1.87 7.27 -1.71
CA VAL A 221 -0.76 8.20 -1.99
C VAL A 221 0.15 7.64 -3.09
N VAL A 222 0.45 6.32 -3.06
CA VAL A 222 1.18 5.64 -4.13
C VAL A 222 0.45 5.75 -5.47
N ALA A 223 -0.89 5.56 -5.51
CA ALA A 223 -1.67 5.62 -6.75
C ALA A 223 -1.61 7.02 -7.39
N PHE A 224 -1.89 8.08 -6.63
CA PHE A 224 -1.86 9.45 -7.15
C PHE A 224 -0.44 9.92 -7.49
N SER A 225 0.56 9.57 -6.70
CA SER A 225 1.94 9.91 -7.02
C SER A 225 2.47 9.11 -8.21
N ALA A 226 2.16 7.82 -8.32
CA ALA A 226 2.52 7.03 -9.51
C ALA A 226 1.84 7.58 -10.78
N TYR A 227 0.60 8.10 -10.66
CA TYR A 227 -0.09 8.76 -11.76
C TYR A 227 0.67 10.02 -12.21
N LEU A 228 1.10 10.87 -11.26
CA LEU A 228 1.93 12.04 -11.54
C LEU A 228 3.21 11.65 -12.29
N PHE A 229 3.95 10.65 -11.80
CA PHE A 229 5.21 10.24 -12.43
C PHE A 229 4.99 9.48 -13.74
N ALA A 230 3.91 8.71 -13.90
CA ALA A 230 3.54 8.14 -15.19
C ALA A 230 3.24 9.25 -16.22
N TYR A 231 2.56 10.30 -15.80
CA TYR A 231 2.35 11.48 -16.64
C TYR A 231 3.69 12.12 -17.04
N LEU A 232 4.57 12.42 -16.10
CA LEU A 232 5.84 13.09 -16.36
C LEU A 232 6.78 12.28 -17.26
N TYR A 233 6.81 10.95 -17.11
CA TYR A 233 7.66 10.05 -17.88
C TYR A 233 6.98 9.43 -19.11
N GLY A 234 5.76 9.83 -19.47
CA GLY A 234 5.03 9.32 -20.63
C GLY A 234 4.68 7.84 -20.56
N LYS A 235 4.48 7.28 -19.36
CA LYS A 235 4.14 5.87 -19.19
C LYS A 235 2.63 5.64 -19.25
N LYS A 236 2.22 4.60 -20.00
CA LYS A 236 0.82 4.24 -20.19
C LYS A 236 0.26 3.41 -19.03
N TYR A 237 1.07 2.50 -18.51
CA TYR A 237 0.60 1.50 -17.54
C TYR A 237 1.27 1.71 -16.18
N ILE A 238 0.47 2.02 -15.17
CA ILE A 238 0.90 2.00 -13.77
C ILE A 238 0.59 0.61 -13.23
N VAL A 239 1.64 -0.12 -12.85
CA VAL A 239 1.54 -1.52 -12.44
C VAL A 239 1.81 -1.64 -10.95
N LEU A 240 0.79 -2.05 -10.19
CA LEU A 240 0.90 -2.44 -8.80
C LEU A 240 1.00 -3.97 -8.68
N SER A 241 1.40 -4.44 -7.52
CA SER A 241 1.55 -5.87 -7.21
C SER A 241 0.59 -6.33 -6.12
N ASN A 242 -0.61 -5.69 -6.04
CA ASN A 242 -1.61 -6.12 -5.06
C ASN A 242 -2.23 -7.44 -5.51
N GLU A 243 -2.51 -8.29 -4.55
CA GLU A 243 -3.07 -9.62 -4.68
C GLU A 243 -4.58 -9.66 -4.34
N SER A 244 -5.22 -10.82 -4.57
CA SER A 244 -6.65 -11.00 -4.30
C SER A 244 -7.01 -10.88 -2.81
N SER A 245 -6.14 -11.30 -1.91
CA SER A 245 -6.38 -11.32 -0.46
C SER A 245 -6.45 -9.92 0.18
N ALA A 246 -6.02 -8.86 -0.53
CA ALA A 246 -6.16 -7.48 -0.07
C ALA A 246 -7.63 -7.04 0.11
N ASN A 247 -8.60 -7.81 -0.37
CA ASN A 247 -10.04 -7.57 -0.20
C ASN A 247 -10.59 -8.05 1.15
N GLU A 248 -9.85 -8.82 1.95
CA GLU A 248 -10.34 -9.37 3.22
C GLU A 248 -10.49 -8.33 4.34
N THR A 249 -11.51 -8.54 5.18
CA THR A 249 -11.67 -7.81 6.44
C THR A 249 -10.80 -8.40 7.55
N TYR A 250 -10.34 -7.56 8.46
CA TYR A 250 -9.40 -7.94 9.53
C TYR A 250 -10.07 -8.22 10.87
N VAL A 251 -11.24 -7.63 11.10
CA VAL A 251 -11.96 -7.72 12.39
C VAL A 251 -13.24 -8.53 12.21
N SER A 252 -13.39 -9.58 13.01
CA SER A 252 -14.58 -10.42 12.99
C SER A 252 -15.83 -9.60 13.34
N GLY A 253 -16.83 -9.62 12.44
CA GLY A 253 -18.10 -8.92 12.62
C GLY A 253 -18.07 -7.40 12.35
N ARG A 254 -16.94 -6.83 11.89
CA ARG A 254 -16.83 -5.43 11.46
C ARG A 254 -16.16 -5.31 10.08
N GLN A 255 -16.63 -4.36 9.28
CA GLN A 255 -16.03 -4.09 7.95
C GLN A 255 -14.80 -3.19 8.09
N VAL A 256 -13.74 -3.67 8.74
CA VAL A 256 -12.45 -2.97 8.83
C VAL A 256 -11.45 -3.68 7.95
N ASN A 257 -11.10 -3.06 6.83
CA ASN A 257 -10.03 -3.53 5.95
C ASN A 257 -8.79 -2.65 6.12
N HIS A 258 -7.76 -3.18 6.78
CA HIS A 258 -6.45 -2.53 6.92
C HIS A 258 -5.83 -2.17 5.55
N GLN A 259 -6.14 -2.95 4.52
CA GLN A 259 -5.59 -2.80 3.18
C GLN A 259 -6.56 -2.16 2.18
N TYR A 260 -7.59 -1.40 2.65
CA TYR A 260 -8.60 -0.82 1.76
C TYR A 260 -8.00 -0.18 0.49
N SER A 261 -6.95 0.65 0.63
CA SER A 261 -6.31 1.31 -0.52
C SER A 261 -5.51 0.37 -1.44
N LYS A 262 -5.47 -0.94 -1.14
CA LYS A 262 -4.97 -2.00 -2.02
C LYS A 262 -6.09 -2.88 -2.59
N SER A 263 -7.33 -2.71 -2.13
CA SER A 263 -8.48 -3.54 -2.54
C SER A 263 -8.86 -3.34 -3.99
N THR A 264 -9.60 -4.29 -4.55
CA THR A 264 -10.22 -4.17 -5.89
C THR A 264 -11.25 -3.03 -5.92
N GLU A 265 -11.94 -2.79 -4.81
CA GLU A 265 -12.88 -1.66 -4.69
C GLU A 265 -12.16 -0.31 -4.89
N PHE A 266 -11.05 -0.07 -4.17
CA PHE A 266 -10.26 1.14 -4.37
C PHE A 266 -9.69 1.23 -5.78
N GLU A 267 -9.19 0.14 -6.34
CA GLU A 267 -8.66 0.09 -7.70
C GLU A 267 -9.73 0.49 -8.73
N ARG A 268 -10.97 0.00 -8.58
CA ARG A 268 -12.12 0.37 -9.41
C ARG A 268 -12.49 1.84 -9.24
N ASP A 269 -12.59 2.31 -8.01
CA ASP A 269 -12.93 3.69 -7.69
C ASP A 269 -11.88 4.68 -8.24
N PHE A 270 -10.58 4.36 -8.09
CA PHE A 270 -9.50 5.18 -8.62
C PHE A 270 -9.50 5.23 -10.15
N ARG A 271 -9.71 4.09 -10.82
CA ARG A 271 -9.83 4.04 -12.28
C ARG A 271 -11.02 4.87 -12.79
N SER A 272 -12.16 4.79 -12.11
CA SER A 272 -13.31 5.64 -12.45
C SER A 272 -13.01 7.11 -12.25
N TYR A 273 -12.33 7.48 -11.15
CA TYR A 273 -11.90 8.85 -10.89
C TYR A 273 -10.97 9.38 -12.00
N VAL A 274 -9.98 8.57 -12.40
CA VAL A 274 -9.08 8.92 -13.50
C VAL A 274 -9.86 9.15 -14.79
N THR A 275 -10.76 8.24 -15.17
CA THR A 275 -11.58 8.37 -16.39
C THR A 275 -12.47 9.61 -16.36
N ASP A 276 -13.05 9.92 -15.20
CA ASP A 276 -14.01 11.03 -15.07
C ASP A 276 -13.33 12.40 -15.01
N TYR A 277 -12.09 12.49 -14.49
CA TYR A 277 -11.45 13.76 -14.14
C TYR A 277 -10.03 13.96 -14.69
N LEU A 278 -9.29 12.89 -15.03
CA LEU A 278 -7.87 12.90 -15.42
C LEU A 278 -7.63 12.11 -16.74
N ASP A 279 -8.51 12.23 -17.72
CA ASP A 279 -8.51 11.41 -18.93
C ASP A 279 -7.33 11.75 -19.87
N ASP A 280 -6.21 11.01 -19.75
CA ASP A 280 -5.01 11.15 -20.57
C ASP A 280 -4.49 9.81 -21.14
N GLY A 281 -5.26 8.73 -21.01
CA GLY A 281 -4.91 7.41 -21.50
C GLY A 281 -4.02 6.57 -20.58
N ILE A 282 -3.62 7.08 -19.40
CA ILE A 282 -2.89 6.31 -18.39
C ILE A 282 -3.83 5.30 -17.72
N GLN A 283 -3.36 4.07 -17.54
CA GLN A 283 -4.12 2.97 -16.94
C GLN A 283 -3.44 2.48 -15.67
N TYR A 284 -4.20 2.38 -14.59
CA TYR A 284 -3.77 1.85 -13.29
C TYR A 284 -4.36 0.47 -13.06
N PHE A 285 -3.55 -0.51 -12.67
CA PHE A 285 -4.00 -1.86 -12.31
C PHE A 285 -2.99 -2.60 -11.45
N SER A 286 -3.47 -3.64 -10.76
CA SER A 286 -2.65 -4.57 -9.98
C SER A 286 -2.43 -5.84 -10.79
N LEU A 287 -1.18 -6.09 -11.23
CA LEU A 287 -0.84 -7.23 -12.09
C LEU A 287 -1.12 -8.57 -11.40
N LEU A 288 -0.88 -8.65 -10.10
CA LEU A 288 -1.03 -9.89 -9.34
C LEU A 288 -2.43 -10.09 -8.74
N ARG A 289 -3.39 -9.20 -9.02
CA ARG A 289 -4.77 -9.31 -8.54
C ARG A 289 -5.43 -10.66 -8.82
N PRO A 290 -5.22 -11.29 -10.00
CA PRO A 290 -5.77 -12.62 -10.26
C PRO A 290 -5.24 -13.74 -9.37
N TRP A 291 -4.09 -13.56 -8.72
CA TRP A 291 -3.41 -14.59 -7.95
C TRP A 291 -3.61 -14.45 -6.44
N SER A 292 -3.60 -15.59 -5.76
CA SER A 292 -3.46 -15.67 -4.31
C SER A 292 -2.03 -15.39 -3.87
N GLU A 293 -1.84 -14.97 -2.62
CA GLU A 293 -0.52 -14.82 -1.99
C GLU A 293 0.30 -16.13 -2.02
N TRP A 294 -0.39 -17.26 -1.93
CA TRP A 294 0.24 -18.57 -2.02
C TRP A 294 0.84 -18.84 -3.42
N GLN A 295 0.11 -18.49 -4.50
CA GLN A 295 0.62 -18.62 -5.87
C GLN A 295 1.79 -17.67 -6.12
N ILE A 296 1.71 -16.44 -5.59
CA ILE A 296 2.80 -15.47 -5.66
C ILE A 296 4.04 -16.00 -4.95
N ALA A 297 3.89 -16.59 -3.75
CA ALA A 297 5.00 -17.21 -3.03
C ALA A 297 5.59 -18.41 -3.81
N LYS A 298 4.72 -19.26 -4.39
CA LYS A 298 5.14 -20.37 -5.26
C LYS A 298 5.95 -19.89 -6.47
N LYS A 299 5.54 -18.78 -7.08
CA LYS A 299 6.26 -18.18 -8.20
C LYS A 299 7.57 -17.54 -7.73
N PHE A 300 7.55 -16.79 -6.63
CA PHE A 300 8.71 -16.09 -6.09
C PHE A 300 9.88 -17.04 -5.79
N VAL A 301 9.62 -18.23 -5.23
CA VAL A 301 10.70 -19.16 -4.89
C VAL A 301 11.45 -19.71 -6.11
N THR A 302 10.91 -19.51 -7.32
CA THR A 302 11.63 -19.85 -8.57
C THR A 302 12.70 -18.81 -8.93
N TYR A 303 12.82 -17.72 -8.15
CA TYR A 303 13.77 -16.64 -8.34
C TYR A 303 14.76 -16.51 -7.17
N PRO A 304 15.62 -17.51 -6.92
CA PRO A 304 16.48 -17.55 -5.72
C PRO A 304 17.50 -16.40 -5.65
N GLN A 305 17.81 -15.74 -6.77
CA GLN A 305 18.70 -14.57 -6.82
C GLN A 305 18.21 -13.38 -5.99
N TYR A 306 16.91 -13.32 -5.65
CA TYR A 306 16.33 -12.27 -4.83
C TYR A 306 16.32 -12.58 -3.33
N PHE A 307 16.58 -13.83 -2.92
CA PHE A 307 16.52 -14.19 -1.49
C PHE A 307 17.42 -13.34 -0.59
N PRO A 308 18.62 -12.91 -1.01
CA PRO A 308 19.47 -12.06 -0.18
C PRO A 308 19.00 -10.61 -0.06
N VAL A 309 18.13 -10.12 -0.96
CA VAL A 309 17.85 -8.70 -1.11
C VAL A 309 16.38 -8.32 -0.88
N PHE A 310 15.43 -9.25 -1.07
CA PHE A 310 14.01 -8.94 -0.89
C PHE A 310 13.66 -8.73 0.58
N GLN A 311 12.76 -7.78 0.84
CA GLN A 311 12.27 -7.51 2.18
C GLN A 311 10.90 -6.82 2.13
N SER A 312 9.99 -7.23 3.01
CA SER A 312 8.68 -6.58 3.20
C SER A 312 8.37 -6.28 4.67
N CYS A 313 9.38 -6.32 5.53
CA CYS A 313 9.26 -6.04 6.96
C CYS A 313 9.22 -4.52 7.22
N ASN A 314 8.11 -4.02 7.79
CA ASN A 314 7.98 -2.60 8.12
C ASN A 314 8.99 -2.14 9.19
N LEU A 315 9.15 -2.93 10.27
CA LEU A 315 10.07 -2.60 11.36
C LEU A 315 11.53 -2.63 10.91
N GLY A 316 11.90 -3.62 10.10
CA GLY A 316 13.26 -3.76 9.59
C GLY A 316 13.60 -2.88 8.40
N SER A 317 12.64 -2.13 7.84
CA SER A 317 12.84 -1.31 6.65
C SER A 317 13.87 -0.17 6.84
N LYS A 318 14.15 0.23 8.07
CA LYS A 318 15.15 1.25 8.38
C LYS A 318 16.59 0.72 8.41
N THR A 319 16.74 -0.59 8.63
CA THR A 319 18.04 -1.28 8.76
C THR A 319 18.27 -2.28 7.62
N ASP A 320 17.38 -2.32 6.64
CA ASP A 320 17.41 -3.25 5.50
C ASP A 320 17.57 -4.72 5.93
N THR A 321 16.84 -5.11 7.01
CA THR A 321 16.86 -6.46 7.55
C THR A 321 15.45 -6.94 7.88
N TRP A 322 15.24 -8.25 7.84
CA TRP A 322 14.04 -8.85 8.42
C TRP A 322 14.13 -8.74 9.95
N CYS A 323 13.16 -8.08 10.60
CA CYS A 323 13.18 -8.01 12.08
C CYS A 323 12.96 -9.40 12.71
N ALA A 324 12.39 -10.33 11.94
CA ALA A 324 12.01 -11.66 12.36
C ALA A 324 11.23 -11.70 13.69
N ASP A 325 10.45 -10.67 13.97
CA ASP A 325 9.74 -10.49 15.25
C ASP A 325 8.33 -9.90 15.11
N CYS A 326 7.86 -9.60 13.91
CA CYS A 326 6.52 -9.10 13.63
C CYS A 326 5.66 -10.13 12.89
N ALA A 327 4.36 -9.92 12.88
CA ALA A 327 3.40 -10.81 12.22
C ALA A 327 3.64 -10.91 10.70
N LYS A 328 4.10 -9.83 10.04
CA LYS A 328 4.46 -9.86 8.63
C LYS A 328 5.64 -10.80 8.35
N CYS A 329 6.67 -10.78 9.20
CA CYS A 329 7.81 -11.70 9.07
C CYS A 329 7.37 -13.15 9.24
N LEU A 330 6.58 -13.45 10.29
CA LEU A 330 6.05 -14.80 10.52
C LEU A 330 5.17 -15.27 9.36
N TYR A 331 4.30 -14.40 8.86
CA TYR A 331 3.44 -14.69 7.72
C TYR A 331 4.25 -15.06 6.47
N VAL A 332 5.22 -14.23 6.06
CA VAL A 332 6.04 -14.50 4.88
C VAL A 332 6.88 -15.78 5.09
N TYR A 333 7.40 -15.98 6.30
CA TYR A 333 8.11 -17.22 6.66
C TYR A 333 7.22 -18.45 6.47
N ILE A 334 5.96 -18.41 6.94
CA ILE A 334 5.00 -19.50 6.78
C ILE A 334 4.74 -19.78 5.30
N LEU A 335 4.45 -18.74 4.49
CA LEU A 335 4.20 -18.92 3.06
C LEU A 335 5.39 -19.61 2.36
N LEU A 336 6.61 -19.10 2.60
CA LEU A 336 7.81 -19.64 1.97
C LEU A 336 8.18 -21.04 2.50
N SER A 337 7.79 -21.38 3.74
CA SER A 337 8.05 -22.69 4.33
C SER A 337 7.34 -23.86 3.63
N ALA A 338 6.31 -23.57 2.82
CA ALA A 338 5.67 -24.53 1.93
C ALA A 338 6.62 -25.02 0.82
N PHE A 339 7.60 -24.22 0.44
CA PHE A 339 8.42 -24.43 -0.76
C PHE A 339 9.93 -24.55 -0.45
N LEU A 340 10.43 -23.85 0.57
CA LEU A 340 11.85 -23.75 0.90
C LEU A 340 12.20 -24.61 2.13
N ASP A 341 13.42 -25.13 2.18
CA ASP A 341 13.95 -25.83 3.34
C ASP A 341 14.29 -24.88 4.49
N ASP A 342 14.50 -25.45 5.69
CA ASP A 342 14.75 -24.67 6.89
C ASP A 342 16.10 -23.93 6.84
N GLU A 343 17.11 -24.48 6.18
CA GLU A 343 18.42 -23.85 6.03
C GLU A 343 18.29 -22.56 5.19
N THR A 344 17.59 -22.62 4.06
CA THR A 344 17.32 -21.46 3.20
C THR A 344 16.49 -20.42 3.94
N LEU A 345 15.44 -20.83 4.66
CA LEU A 345 14.61 -19.91 5.44
C LEU A 345 15.41 -19.22 6.55
N VAL A 346 16.29 -19.95 7.24
CA VAL A 346 17.16 -19.35 8.27
C VAL A 346 18.16 -18.38 7.66
N LYS A 347 18.69 -18.64 6.46
CA LYS A 347 19.54 -17.67 5.73
C LYS A 347 18.80 -16.39 5.40
N ILE A 348 17.51 -16.46 5.03
CA ILE A 348 16.69 -15.29 4.71
C ILE A 348 16.32 -14.50 5.98
N PHE A 349 15.81 -15.17 7.02
CA PHE A 349 15.20 -14.51 8.19
C PHE A 349 16.13 -14.43 9.42
N GLY A 350 17.29 -15.06 9.38
CA GLY A 350 18.25 -15.09 10.49
C GLY A 350 17.95 -16.13 11.57
N LYS A 351 16.78 -16.77 11.57
CA LYS A 351 16.38 -17.82 12.54
C LYS A 351 15.21 -18.64 12.04
N ASN A 352 14.98 -19.81 12.69
CA ASN A 352 13.78 -20.59 12.45
C ASN A 352 12.59 -20.01 13.24
N MET A 353 11.73 -19.25 12.56
CA MET A 353 10.57 -18.61 13.21
C MET A 353 9.49 -19.63 13.60
N LEU A 354 9.41 -20.80 12.95
CA LEU A 354 8.45 -21.85 13.30
C LEU A 354 8.85 -22.66 14.55
N ASP A 355 10.09 -22.50 15.01
CA ASP A 355 10.57 -23.20 16.22
C ASP A 355 10.61 -22.27 17.46
N CYS A 356 9.80 -21.23 17.48
CA CYS A 356 9.83 -20.23 18.53
C CYS A 356 8.45 -20.08 19.22
N LYS A 357 8.39 -20.50 20.50
CA LYS A 357 7.16 -20.47 21.31
C LYS A 357 6.56 -19.07 21.47
N LYS A 358 7.38 -18.02 21.50
CA LYS A 358 6.90 -16.63 21.68
C LYS A 358 5.95 -16.14 20.59
N TYR A 359 5.86 -16.83 19.45
CA TYR A 359 4.99 -16.45 18.33
C TYR A 359 3.63 -17.14 18.34
N GLU A 360 3.26 -17.87 19.40
CA GLU A 360 1.99 -18.59 19.49
C GLU A 360 0.79 -17.68 19.20
N ASP A 361 0.69 -16.54 19.86
CA ASP A 361 -0.45 -15.61 19.69
C ASP A 361 -0.52 -15.03 18.27
N MET A 362 0.63 -14.65 17.71
CA MET A 362 0.69 -14.17 16.31
C MET A 362 0.32 -15.29 15.34
N PHE A 363 0.81 -16.49 15.56
CA PHE A 363 0.50 -17.67 14.77
C PHE A 363 -0.99 -17.99 14.82
N ASP A 364 -1.59 -17.97 16.01
CA ASP A 364 -3.02 -18.24 16.20
C ASP A 364 -3.89 -17.19 15.48
N GLY A 365 -3.51 -15.92 15.51
CA GLY A 365 -4.18 -14.85 14.74
C GLY A 365 -4.12 -15.06 13.23
N LEU A 366 -3.04 -15.65 12.72
CA LEU A 366 -2.88 -15.96 11.29
C LEU A 366 -3.64 -17.23 10.85
N VAL A 367 -3.96 -18.15 11.77
CA VAL A 367 -4.42 -19.51 11.43
C VAL A 367 -5.86 -19.78 11.89
N LEU A 368 -6.23 -19.37 13.14
CA LEU A 368 -7.46 -19.80 13.79
C LEU A 368 -8.65 -18.92 13.42
N ASP A 369 -9.82 -19.54 13.22
CA ASP A 369 -11.09 -18.83 13.13
C ASP A 369 -11.46 -18.22 14.48
N GLY A 370 -12.19 -17.09 14.47
CA GLY A 370 -12.57 -16.38 15.68
C GLY A 370 -11.45 -15.56 16.34
N LYS A 371 -10.21 -15.61 15.85
CA LYS A 371 -9.11 -14.70 16.22
C LYS A 371 -9.00 -13.59 15.18
N ASP A 372 -8.80 -12.35 15.65
CA ASP A 372 -8.53 -11.21 14.77
C ASP A 372 -7.19 -11.40 14.05
N LYS A 373 -7.14 -11.03 12.78
CA LYS A 373 -5.89 -11.01 12.03
C LYS A 373 -5.02 -9.86 12.53
N PRO A 374 -3.68 -10.05 12.57
CA PRO A 374 -2.79 -8.94 12.83
C PRO A 374 -3.00 -7.81 11.81
N PHE A 375 -2.98 -6.55 12.28
CA PHE A 375 -3.02 -5.36 11.40
C PHE A 375 -1.68 -5.16 10.70
N GLU A 376 -1.38 -6.07 9.80
CA GLU A 376 -0.23 -6.10 8.92
C GLU A 376 -0.71 -6.58 7.54
N CYS A 377 0.05 -6.31 6.49
CA CYS A 377 -0.28 -6.84 5.16
C CYS A 377 -0.03 -8.36 5.15
N VAL A 378 -1.01 -9.14 5.53
CA VAL A 378 -1.02 -10.60 5.57
C VAL A 378 -2.22 -11.13 4.79
N GLY A 379 -2.06 -12.23 4.10
CA GLY A 379 -3.10 -12.85 3.27
C GLY A 379 -4.19 -13.57 4.07
N THR A 380 -4.91 -14.46 3.43
CA THR A 380 -6.04 -15.19 4.02
C THR A 380 -5.58 -16.30 4.95
N LYS A 381 -6.43 -16.66 5.92
CA LYS A 381 -6.20 -17.85 6.77
C LYS A 381 -6.12 -19.13 5.96
N SER A 382 -6.86 -19.22 4.85
CA SER A 382 -6.83 -20.37 3.94
C SER A 382 -5.47 -20.57 3.28
N GLU A 383 -4.83 -19.47 2.83
CA GLU A 383 -3.47 -19.48 2.28
C GLU A 383 -2.43 -19.90 3.31
N VAL A 384 -2.55 -19.40 4.54
CA VAL A 384 -1.69 -19.79 5.65
C VAL A 384 -1.84 -21.29 5.96
N ARG A 385 -3.09 -21.78 6.08
CA ARG A 385 -3.36 -23.21 6.33
C ARG A 385 -2.83 -24.10 5.23
N LEU A 386 -2.98 -23.72 3.96
CA LEU A 386 -2.40 -24.46 2.83
C LEU A 386 -0.87 -24.51 2.93
N SER A 387 -0.23 -23.38 3.25
CA SER A 387 1.21 -23.32 3.41
C SER A 387 1.71 -24.18 4.56
N LEU A 388 1.03 -24.17 5.70
CA LEU A 388 1.34 -25.03 6.85
C LEU A 388 1.18 -26.52 6.52
N TYR A 389 0.08 -26.90 5.84
CA TYR A 389 -0.15 -28.27 5.40
C TYR A 389 1.00 -28.79 4.52
N MET A 390 1.41 -27.98 3.53
CA MET A 390 2.53 -28.34 2.66
C MET A 390 3.86 -28.39 3.41
N ALA A 391 4.09 -27.44 4.31
CA ALA A 391 5.29 -27.40 5.13
C ALA A 391 5.42 -28.65 6.03
N ILE A 392 4.31 -29.11 6.62
CA ILE A 392 4.25 -30.34 7.43
C ILE A 392 4.52 -31.55 6.54
N LYS A 393 3.80 -31.68 5.42
CA LYS A 393 3.95 -32.82 4.49
C LYS A 393 5.39 -32.95 3.98
N ARG A 394 6.07 -31.85 3.73
CA ARG A 394 7.46 -31.85 3.25
C ARG A 394 8.47 -32.24 4.30
N ARG A 395 8.26 -31.89 5.58
CA ARG A 395 9.20 -32.20 6.69
C ARG A 395 9.02 -33.57 7.31
N GLY A 396 7.86 -34.21 7.11
CA GLY A 396 7.56 -35.50 7.73
C GLY A 396 7.48 -35.39 9.27
N GLU A 397 8.22 -36.23 9.97
CA GLU A 397 8.10 -36.38 11.44
C GLU A 397 8.84 -35.27 12.23
N LYS A 398 9.87 -34.65 11.66
CA LYS A 398 10.67 -33.60 12.35
C LYS A 398 10.08 -32.23 12.14
N LEU A 399 9.08 -31.88 12.96
CA LEU A 399 8.39 -30.63 12.87
C LEU A 399 8.91 -29.61 13.91
N PRO A 400 9.20 -28.36 13.50
CA PRO A 400 9.42 -27.25 14.44
C PRO A 400 8.19 -27.04 15.34
N TYR A 401 8.38 -26.35 16.46
CA TYR A 401 7.41 -26.21 17.53
C TYR A 401 6.00 -25.82 17.07
N LEU A 402 5.85 -24.73 16.30
CA LEU A 402 4.55 -24.24 15.86
C LEU A 402 3.87 -25.17 14.87
N LEU A 403 4.63 -25.82 13.97
CA LEU A 403 4.09 -26.83 13.06
C LEU A 403 3.65 -28.08 13.82
N SER A 404 4.43 -28.56 14.80
CA SER A 404 4.07 -29.70 15.65
C SER A 404 2.80 -29.41 16.45
N ARG A 405 2.67 -28.20 17.01
CA ARG A 405 1.47 -27.74 17.72
C ARG A 405 0.25 -27.73 16.80
N TYR A 406 0.38 -27.19 15.59
CA TYR A 406 -0.71 -27.13 14.60
C TYR A 406 -1.10 -28.52 14.11
N ALA A 407 -0.15 -29.41 13.79
CA ALA A 407 -0.44 -30.75 13.32
C ALA A 407 -1.24 -31.58 14.35
N LYS A 408 -1.01 -31.38 15.67
CA LYS A 408 -1.77 -32.03 16.74
C LYS A 408 -3.25 -31.66 16.81
N THR A 409 -3.66 -30.57 16.15
CA THR A 409 -5.08 -30.19 16.05
C THR A 409 -5.83 -30.98 14.98
N ASP A 410 -5.15 -31.85 14.25
CA ASP A 410 -5.68 -32.63 13.12
C ASP A 410 -6.48 -31.76 12.12
N PRO A 411 -5.84 -30.71 11.56
CA PRO A 411 -6.54 -29.77 10.70
C PRO A 411 -7.00 -30.44 9.40
N PRO A 412 -8.17 -30.04 8.86
CA PRO A 412 -8.64 -30.57 7.59
C PRO A 412 -7.67 -30.25 6.46
N VAL A 413 -7.62 -31.14 5.45
CA VAL A 413 -6.81 -30.89 4.23
C VAL A 413 -7.31 -29.66 3.52
N PRO A 414 -6.47 -28.62 3.35
CA PRO A 414 -6.89 -27.39 2.70
C PRO A 414 -7.14 -27.59 1.19
N GLN A 415 -8.01 -26.75 0.62
CA GLN A 415 -8.20 -26.71 -0.81
C GLN A 415 -6.93 -26.19 -1.52
N SER A 416 -6.54 -26.84 -2.64
CA SER A 416 -5.44 -26.35 -3.48
C SER A 416 -5.79 -25.00 -4.12
N MET A 417 -4.79 -24.14 -4.21
CA MET A 417 -4.87 -22.85 -4.90
C MET A 417 -4.11 -22.84 -6.22
N ASP A 418 -3.67 -23.98 -6.74
CA ASP A 418 -2.90 -24.04 -7.98
C ASP A 418 -3.62 -23.44 -9.18
N ASN A 419 -4.93 -23.62 -9.26
CA ASN A 419 -5.78 -23.13 -10.34
C ASN A 419 -6.65 -21.92 -9.92
N TYR A 420 -6.30 -21.28 -8.80
CA TYR A 420 -7.02 -20.09 -8.38
C TYR A 420 -6.76 -18.94 -9.36
N PHE A 421 -7.82 -18.24 -9.74
CA PHE A 421 -7.75 -17.07 -10.60
C PHE A 421 -8.94 -16.16 -10.29
N ASP A 422 -8.66 -14.97 -9.75
CA ASP A 422 -9.70 -13.97 -9.50
C ASP A 422 -10.01 -13.21 -10.79
N ASN A 423 -11.25 -13.34 -11.27
CA ASN A 423 -11.70 -12.66 -12.48
C ASN A 423 -12.08 -11.20 -12.24
N ASP A 424 -12.24 -10.76 -10.99
CA ASP A 424 -12.47 -9.34 -10.66
C ASP A 424 -11.14 -8.57 -10.61
N ASN A 425 -10.59 -8.31 -11.80
CA ASN A 425 -9.32 -7.64 -11.97
C ASN A 425 -9.33 -6.69 -13.18
N PHE A 426 -8.36 -5.81 -13.27
CA PHE A 426 -8.20 -4.83 -14.34
C PHE A 426 -6.92 -5.04 -15.16
N VAL A 427 -6.35 -6.23 -15.13
CA VAL A 427 -5.15 -6.56 -15.90
C VAL A 427 -5.45 -6.45 -17.40
N PRO A 428 -4.68 -5.64 -18.16
CA PRO A 428 -4.84 -5.53 -19.61
C PRO A 428 -4.75 -6.89 -20.31
N GLN A 429 -5.61 -7.10 -21.31
CA GLN A 429 -5.75 -8.39 -22.01
C GLN A 429 -4.44 -8.97 -22.52
N HIS A 430 -3.52 -8.13 -23.01
CA HIS A 430 -2.21 -8.57 -23.54
C HIS A 430 -1.25 -9.08 -22.45
N LEU A 431 -1.53 -8.80 -21.16
CA LEU A 431 -0.75 -9.27 -20.01
C LEU A 431 -1.34 -10.53 -19.37
N ILE A 432 -2.61 -10.86 -19.60
CA ILE A 432 -3.28 -12.03 -18.99
C ILE A 432 -2.51 -13.33 -19.26
N GLY A 433 -1.89 -13.45 -20.45
CA GLY A 433 -1.06 -14.61 -20.79
C GLY A 433 0.19 -14.80 -19.91
N LEU A 434 0.61 -13.79 -19.15
CA LEU A 434 1.74 -13.89 -18.22
C LEU A 434 1.34 -14.58 -16.89
N LEU A 435 0.04 -14.64 -16.63
CA LEU A 435 -0.54 -15.14 -15.38
C LEU A 435 -1.11 -16.57 -15.52
N LYS A 436 -1.08 -17.12 -16.72
CA LYS A 436 -1.49 -18.50 -17.05
C LYS A 436 -0.25 -19.35 -17.32
#